data_650738c09d4a90ee54d9a3d7d0252820
#
_entry.id   650738c09d4a90ee54d9a3d7d0252820
#
_cell.length_a   1.000
_cell.length_b   1.000
_cell.length_c   1.000
_cell.angle_alpha   90.00
_cell.angle_beta   90.00
_cell.angle_gamma   90.00
#
_symmetry.space_group_name_H-M   'P 1'
#
loop_
_entity.id
_entity.type
_entity.pdbx_description
1 polymer ?
#
loop_
_entity_poly.entity_id
_entity_poly.type
_entity_poly.pdbx_seq_one_letter_code
_entity_poly.pdbx_strand_id
1 'polypeptide(L)'
;MIAYNRIWLDALLTRDTARQWHHKGLLSDEKWKTVQERFQAPFYTPNVFVRIGLAFFCLILLTAAIGLFILFTGADSEAGIAALSLLFGLASIAVLEFWAIGSARHFASGVDDMLLYFGISMILTGLCSRLPYDTDFLVYCCIAWPFLVAGSVRYIDRLLAAAAFVCSLLIVLLIVKDIPRLALYLLPFSGM
;
A
#
# COMPACT_ATOMS: atom_id res chain seq x y z
N MET A 1 1.75 -15.09 -1.85
CA MET A 1 3.05 -15.15 -2.54
C MET A 1 3.59 -13.72 -2.62
N ILE A 2 4.82 -13.46 -2.15
CA ILE A 2 5.43 -12.11 -2.13
C ILE A 2 5.73 -11.69 -3.58
N ALA A 3 5.47 -10.42 -3.94
CA ALA A 3 5.70 -9.90 -5.29
C ALA A 3 7.19 -9.75 -5.63
N TYR A 4 8.02 -9.49 -4.61
CA TYR A 4 9.47 -9.27 -4.76
C TYR A 4 10.27 -10.56 -4.63
N ASN A 5 11.45 -10.61 -5.28
CA ASN A 5 12.38 -11.73 -5.16
C ASN A 5 12.98 -11.76 -3.73
N ARG A 6 12.76 -12.88 -3.01
CA ARG A 6 13.23 -13.07 -1.63
C ARG A 6 14.74 -12.95 -1.48
N ILE A 7 15.49 -13.52 -2.41
CA ILE A 7 16.97 -13.51 -2.36
C ILE A 7 17.48 -12.06 -2.39
N TRP A 8 16.87 -11.21 -3.21
CA TRP A 8 17.25 -9.79 -3.32
C TRP A 8 16.81 -8.98 -2.11
N LEU A 9 15.65 -9.31 -1.52
CA LEU A 9 15.20 -8.69 -0.26
C LEU A 9 16.14 -9.03 0.89
N ASP A 10 16.53 -10.30 1.02
CA ASP A 10 17.46 -10.74 2.06
C ASP A 10 18.85 -10.10 1.88
N ALA A 11 19.32 -9.95 0.63
CA ALA A 11 20.54 -9.23 0.32
C ALA A 11 20.45 -7.75 0.71
N LEU A 12 19.31 -7.09 0.44
CA LEU A 12 19.06 -5.69 0.81
C LEU A 12 19.06 -5.51 2.32
N LEU A 13 18.34 -6.36 3.06
CA LEU A 13 18.28 -6.32 4.54
C LEU A 13 19.64 -6.55 5.17
N THR A 14 20.40 -7.52 4.65
CA THR A 14 21.77 -7.79 5.11
C THR A 14 22.67 -6.58 4.90
N ARG A 15 22.57 -5.94 3.74
CA ARG A 15 23.35 -4.74 3.41
C ARG A 15 22.98 -3.54 4.27
N ASP A 16 21.69 -3.34 4.54
CA ASP A 16 21.22 -2.24 5.40
C ASP A 16 21.66 -2.45 6.87
N THR A 17 21.62 -3.67 7.37
CA THR A 17 22.11 -4.03 8.70
C THR A 17 23.63 -3.80 8.80
N ALA A 18 24.39 -4.26 7.82
CA ALA A 18 25.84 -4.06 7.76
C ALA A 18 26.21 -2.57 7.66
N ARG A 19 25.41 -1.77 6.92
CA ARG A 19 25.58 -0.31 6.84
C ARG A 19 25.39 0.35 8.21
N GLN A 20 24.39 -0.08 8.98
CA GLN A 20 24.19 0.43 10.35
C GLN A 20 25.37 0.08 11.26
N TRP A 21 25.90 -1.14 11.16
CA TRP A 21 27.08 -1.55 11.93
C TRP A 21 28.33 -0.78 11.53
N HIS A 22 28.52 -0.51 10.23
CA HIS A 22 29.61 0.32 9.77
C HIS A 22 29.50 1.75 10.30
N HIS A 23 28.33 2.38 10.27
CA HIS A 23 28.10 3.72 10.85
C HIS A 23 28.33 3.76 12.38
N LYS A 24 28.14 2.65 13.08
CA LYS A 24 28.42 2.53 14.51
C LYS A 24 29.89 2.17 14.82
N GLY A 25 30.74 2.07 13.83
CA GLY A 25 32.16 1.69 13.98
C GLY A 25 32.39 0.22 14.33
N LEU A 26 31.35 -0.63 14.24
CA LEU A 26 31.43 -2.07 14.55
C LEU A 26 31.96 -2.89 13.36
N LEU A 27 31.96 -2.33 12.16
CA LEU A 27 32.42 -2.98 10.94
C LEU A 27 33.50 -2.15 10.28
N SER A 28 34.65 -2.78 9.93
CA SER A 28 35.73 -2.10 9.21
C SER A 28 35.36 -1.82 7.74
N ASP A 29 36.03 -0.82 7.13
CA ASP A 29 35.81 -0.43 5.73
C ASP A 29 36.02 -1.60 4.75
N GLU A 30 37.02 -2.43 5.00
CA GLU A 30 37.29 -3.62 4.15
C GLU A 30 36.15 -4.63 4.19
N LYS A 31 35.62 -4.92 5.38
CA LYS A 31 34.49 -5.84 5.55
C LYS A 31 33.22 -5.25 4.97
N TRP A 32 33.02 -3.93 5.09
CA TRP A 32 31.88 -3.25 4.45
C TRP A 32 31.92 -3.38 2.93
N LYS A 33 33.09 -3.18 2.27
CA LYS A 33 33.26 -3.38 0.83
C LYS A 33 32.94 -4.82 0.42
N THR A 34 33.45 -5.79 1.17
CA THR A 34 33.17 -7.21 0.91
C THR A 34 31.67 -7.54 0.99
N VAL A 35 30.93 -6.94 1.95
CA VAL A 35 29.47 -7.10 2.04
C VAL A 35 28.77 -6.48 0.83
N GLN A 36 29.18 -5.30 0.40
CA GLN A 36 28.61 -4.63 -0.78
C GLN A 36 28.79 -5.46 -2.07
N GLU A 37 29.95 -6.07 -2.25
CA GLU A 37 30.26 -6.89 -3.42
C GLU A 37 29.51 -8.23 -3.41
N ARG A 38 29.39 -8.84 -2.23
CA ARG A 38 28.76 -10.15 -2.08
C ARG A 38 27.24 -10.12 -2.07
N PHE A 39 26.63 -9.06 -1.52
CA PHE A 39 25.18 -8.90 -1.40
C PHE A 39 24.67 -7.81 -2.33
N GLN A 40 24.78 -8.03 -3.63
CA GLN A 40 24.24 -7.11 -4.63
C GLN A 40 22.73 -7.30 -4.72
N ALA A 41 21.97 -6.23 -4.40
CA ALA A 41 20.54 -6.17 -4.63
C ALA A 41 20.29 -5.23 -5.83
N PRO A 42 19.79 -5.75 -6.96
CA PRO A 42 19.58 -4.95 -8.18
C PRO A 42 18.29 -4.12 -8.12
N PHE A 43 17.86 -3.70 -6.92
CA PHE A 43 16.73 -2.83 -6.74
C PHE A 43 17.09 -1.37 -6.90
N TYR A 44 16.23 -0.62 -7.56
CA TYR A 44 16.27 0.85 -7.54
C TYR A 44 15.64 1.36 -6.25
N THR A 45 16.48 1.81 -5.32
CA THR A 45 16.09 2.37 -4.03
C THR A 45 16.60 3.81 -3.93
N PRO A 46 15.83 4.82 -4.36
CA PRO A 46 16.26 6.21 -4.33
C PRO A 46 16.33 6.74 -2.89
N ASN A 47 17.01 7.87 -2.70
CA ASN A 47 16.99 8.58 -1.44
C ASN A 47 15.56 9.12 -1.14
N VAL A 48 15.30 9.50 0.12
CA VAL A 48 13.97 9.92 0.58
C VAL A 48 13.41 11.09 -0.22
N PHE A 49 14.23 12.06 -0.61
CA PHE A 49 13.78 13.23 -1.38
C PHE A 49 13.31 12.84 -2.78
N VAL A 50 14.10 12.02 -3.47
CA VAL A 50 13.75 11.51 -4.80
C VAL A 50 12.50 10.61 -4.73
N ARG A 51 12.39 9.78 -3.69
CA ARG A 51 11.20 8.95 -3.44
C ARG A 51 9.93 9.77 -3.32
N ILE A 52 9.95 10.85 -2.50
CA ILE A 52 8.80 11.74 -2.33
C ILE A 52 8.47 12.45 -3.65
N GLY A 53 9.48 12.96 -4.36
CA GLY A 53 9.29 13.60 -5.65
C GLY A 53 8.68 12.67 -6.70
N LEU A 54 9.17 11.42 -6.80
CA LEU A 54 8.64 10.40 -7.70
C LEU A 54 7.22 10.00 -7.33
N ALA A 55 6.91 9.87 -6.03
CA ALA A 55 5.56 9.57 -5.54
C ALA A 55 4.57 10.67 -5.95
N PHE A 56 4.92 11.93 -5.71
CA PHE A 56 4.09 13.08 -6.06
C PHE A 56 3.89 13.18 -7.58
N PHE A 57 4.95 13.03 -8.37
CA PHE A 57 4.85 13.05 -9.82
C PHE A 57 3.98 11.91 -10.37
N CYS A 58 4.14 10.71 -9.83
CA CYS A 58 3.31 9.56 -10.18
C CYS A 58 1.82 9.83 -9.89
N LEU A 59 1.51 10.40 -8.71
CA LEU A 59 0.14 10.76 -8.34
C LEU A 59 -0.46 11.77 -9.31
N ILE A 60 0.29 12.83 -9.70
CA ILE A 60 -0.17 13.81 -10.69
C ILE A 60 -0.47 13.12 -12.03
N LEU A 61 0.41 12.26 -12.51
CA LEU A 61 0.21 11.56 -13.79
C LEU A 61 -1.04 10.66 -13.74
N LEU A 62 -1.23 9.91 -12.66
CA LEU A 62 -2.39 9.02 -12.49
C LEU A 62 -3.71 9.81 -12.43
N THR A 63 -3.75 10.90 -11.67
CA THR A 63 -4.94 11.75 -11.59
C THR A 63 -5.22 12.49 -12.89
N ALA A 64 -4.21 12.96 -13.59
CA ALA A 64 -4.35 13.57 -14.90
C ALA A 64 -4.87 12.57 -15.95
N ALA A 65 -4.38 11.33 -15.92
CA ALA A 65 -4.85 10.27 -16.83
C ALA A 65 -6.35 9.97 -16.64
N ILE A 66 -6.82 9.88 -15.37
CA ILE A 66 -8.25 9.73 -15.09
C ILE A 66 -9.04 10.94 -15.59
N GLY A 67 -8.59 12.16 -15.27
CA GLY A 67 -9.26 13.39 -15.69
C GLY A 67 -9.41 13.48 -17.21
N LEU A 68 -8.36 13.17 -17.95
CA LEU A 68 -8.40 13.11 -19.40
C LEU A 68 -9.39 12.04 -19.91
N PHE A 69 -9.38 10.86 -19.29
CA PHE A 69 -10.25 9.77 -19.70
C PHE A 69 -11.73 10.12 -19.48
N ILE A 70 -12.07 10.72 -18.35
CA ILE A 70 -13.43 11.23 -18.06
C ILE A 70 -13.83 12.27 -19.11
N LEU A 71 -12.93 13.20 -19.44
CA LEU A 71 -13.18 14.24 -20.43
C LEU A 71 -13.49 13.68 -21.82
N PHE A 72 -12.78 12.63 -22.25
CA PHE A 72 -12.99 12.00 -23.56
C PHE A 72 -14.21 11.08 -23.61
N THR A 73 -14.54 10.41 -22.50
CA THR A 73 -15.64 9.42 -22.48
C THR A 73 -16.96 10.00 -22.05
N GLY A 74 -16.96 11.19 -21.42
CA GLY A 74 -18.17 11.79 -20.85
C GLY A 74 -18.82 10.89 -19.78
N ALA A 75 -18.02 10.16 -19.01
CA ALA A 75 -18.52 9.19 -18.04
C ALA A 75 -19.00 9.88 -16.76
N ASP A 76 -20.20 10.49 -16.83
CA ASP A 76 -20.82 11.26 -15.74
C ASP A 76 -21.74 10.40 -14.87
N SER A 77 -22.09 9.18 -15.31
CA SER A 77 -22.95 8.30 -14.54
C SER A 77 -22.20 7.58 -13.42
N GLU A 78 -22.89 7.30 -12.30
CA GLU A 78 -22.31 6.52 -11.19
C GLU A 78 -21.75 5.17 -11.67
N ALA A 79 -22.45 4.53 -12.60
CA ALA A 79 -22.00 3.28 -13.21
C ALA A 79 -20.71 3.47 -14.03
N GLY A 80 -20.60 4.57 -14.76
CA GLY A 80 -19.39 4.94 -15.52
C GLY A 80 -18.21 5.21 -14.61
N ILE A 81 -18.41 5.99 -13.55
CA ILE A 81 -17.36 6.30 -12.54
C ILE A 81 -16.89 5.02 -11.85
N ALA A 82 -17.81 4.14 -11.45
CA ALA A 82 -17.45 2.85 -10.84
C ALA A 82 -16.63 1.97 -11.77
N ALA A 83 -17.05 1.85 -13.04
CA ALA A 83 -16.33 1.05 -14.04
C ALA A 83 -14.94 1.62 -14.33
N LEU A 84 -14.81 2.94 -14.45
CA LEU A 84 -13.52 3.61 -14.64
C LEU A 84 -12.60 3.41 -13.43
N SER A 85 -13.13 3.55 -12.21
CA SER A 85 -12.35 3.33 -10.99
C SER A 85 -11.79 1.90 -10.94
N LEU A 86 -12.60 0.89 -11.25
CA LEU A 86 -12.14 -0.49 -11.34
C LEU A 86 -11.09 -0.68 -12.43
N LEU A 87 -11.31 -0.12 -13.62
CA LEU A 87 -10.36 -0.21 -14.73
C LEU A 87 -8.99 0.39 -14.36
N PHE A 88 -8.97 1.63 -13.86
CA PHE A 88 -7.74 2.31 -13.47
C PHE A 88 -7.08 1.66 -12.27
N GLY A 89 -7.86 1.15 -11.32
CA GLY A 89 -7.34 0.40 -10.19
C GLY A 89 -6.63 -0.88 -10.62
N LEU A 90 -7.28 -1.70 -11.45
CA LEU A 90 -6.67 -2.93 -11.97
C LEU A 90 -5.48 -2.64 -12.88
N ALA A 91 -5.58 -1.63 -13.75
CA ALA A 91 -4.47 -1.20 -14.60
C ALA A 91 -3.27 -0.75 -13.78
N SER A 92 -3.48 0.01 -12.69
CA SER A 92 -2.40 0.46 -11.79
C SER A 92 -1.70 -0.73 -11.13
N ILE A 93 -2.44 -1.72 -10.63
CA ILE A 93 -1.84 -2.95 -10.07
C ILE A 93 -1.11 -3.75 -11.15
N ALA A 94 -1.64 -3.83 -12.36
CA ALA A 94 -0.96 -4.50 -13.47
C ALA A 94 0.37 -3.80 -13.82
N VAL A 95 0.37 -2.46 -13.92
CA VAL A 95 1.61 -1.68 -14.16
C VAL A 95 2.61 -1.87 -13.01
N LEU A 96 2.13 -1.90 -11.77
CA LEU A 96 2.99 -2.18 -10.61
C LEU A 96 3.66 -3.54 -10.75
N GLU A 97 2.92 -4.61 -11.04
CA GLU A 97 3.44 -5.97 -11.10
C GLU A 97 4.38 -6.20 -12.29
N PHE A 98 3.91 -5.84 -13.49
CA PHE A 98 4.64 -6.18 -14.72
C PHE A 98 5.77 -5.20 -15.02
N TRP A 99 5.58 -3.92 -14.77
CA TRP A 99 6.56 -2.91 -15.11
C TRP A 99 7.42 -2.50 -13.91
N ALA A 100 6.83 -1.98 -12.83
CA ALA A 100 7.60 -1.41 -11.73
C ALA A 100 8.42 -2.49 -11.00
N ILE A 101 7.82 -3.64 -10.67
CA ILE A 101 8.49 -4.73 -9.96
C ILE A 101 9.22 -5.65 -10.95
N GLY A 102 8.55 -6.07 -12.02
CA GLY A 102 9.07 -7.05 -12.96
C GLY A 102 10.23 -6.55 -13.80
N SER A 103 10.08 -5.40 -14.46
CA SER A 103 11.07 -4.87 -15.41
C SER A 103 11.99 -3.84 -14.78
N ALA A 104 11.45 -2.83 -14.11
CA ALA A 104 12.20 -1.69 -13.59
C ALA A 104 12.81 -1.96 -12.20
N ARG A 105 12.43 -3.07 -11.53
CA ARG A 105 12.97 -3.50 -10.24
C ARG A 105 12.89 -2.42 -9.16
N HIS A 106 11.82 -1.63 -9.17
CA HIS A 106 11.54 -0.64 -8.14
C HIS A 106 11.25 -1.33 -6.81
N PHE A 107 11.84 -0.82 -5.73
CA PHE A 107 11.52 -1.22 -4.36
C PHE A 107 11.58 0.00 -3.46
N ALA A 108 10.46 0.35 -2.83
CA ALA A 108 10.33 1.55 -2.00
C ALA A 108 10.80 2.82 -2.74
N SER A 109 10.47 2.93 -4.03
CA SER A 109 10.92 4.03 -4.89
C SER A 109 9.98 5.24 -4.90
N GLY A 110 8.77 5.08 -4.35
CA GLY A 110 7.68 6.05 -4.40
C GLY A 110 6.74 5.82 -5.58
N VAL A 111 7.22 5.33 -6.72
CA VAL A 111 6.36 4.98 -7.86
C VAL A 111 5.58 3.70 -7.58
N ASP A 112 6.25 2.66 -7.10
CA ASP A 112 5.63 1.41 -6.67
C ASP A 112 4.64 1.63 -5.52
N ASP A 113 5.01 2.45 -4.53
CA ASP A 113 4.12 2.80 -3.42
C ASP A 113 2.83 3.49 -3.93
N MET A 114 2.96 4.50 -4.83
CA MET A 114 1.81 5.23 -5.35
C MET A 114 0.93 4.39 -6.27
N LEU A 115 1.52 3.56 -7.15
CA LEU A 115 0.75 2.64 -7.97
C LEU A 115 -0.08 1.67 -7.11
N LEU A 116 0.49 1.20 -6.00
CA LEU A 116 -0.16 0.30 -5.06
C LEU A 116 -1.34 0.99 -4.34
N TYR A 117 -1.08 2.14 -3.71
CA TYR A 117 -2.11 2.85 -2.96
C TYR A 117 -3.23 3.36 -3.85
N PHE A 118 -2.88 3.92 -4.99
CA PHE A 118 -3.82 4.37 -5.99
C PHE A 118 -4.65 3.20 -6.54
N GLY A 119 -4.01 2.09 -6.88
CA GLY A 119 -4.67 0.89 -7.38
C GLY A 119 -5.71 0.35 -6.40
N ILE A 120 -5.33 0.15 -5.13
CA ILE A 120 -6.24 -0.32 -4.08
C ILE A 120 -7.36 0.70 -3.84
N SER A 121 -7.05 1.99 -3.74
CA SER A 121 -8.06 3.05 -3.52
C SER A 121 -9.08 3.09 -4.64
N MET A 122 -8.65 2.99 -5.90
CA MET A 122 -9.55 2.98 -7.06
C MET A 122 -10.42 1.72 -7.11
N ILE A 123 -9.88 0.55 -6.80
CA ILE A 123 -10.67 -0.69 -6.70
C ILE A 123 -11.73 -0.55 -5.62
N LEU A 124 -11.36 -0.07 -4.44
CA LEU A 124 -12.31 0.14 -3.34
C LEU A 124 -13.38 1.18 -3.71
N THR A 125 -13.01 2.29 -4.34
CA THR A 125 -13.96 3.29 -4.83
C THR A 125 -14.96 2.66 -5.79
N GLY A 126 -14.48 1.89 -6.77
CA GLY A 126 -15.34 1.23 -7.76
C GLY A 126 -16.28 0.18 -7.16
N LEU A 127 -15.84 -0.55 -6.14
CA LEU A 127 -16.67 -1.52 -5.41
C LEU A 127 -17.70 -0.81 -4.50
N CYS A 128 -17.25 0.16 -3.72
CA CYS A 128 -18.06 0.85 -2.73
C CYS A 128 -19.12 1.77 -3.37
N SER A 129 -18.86 2.34 -4.54
CA SER A 129 -19.83 3.17 -5.27
C SER A 129 -21.06 2.40 -5.76
N ARG A 130 -21.04 1.08 -5.68
CA ARG A 130 -22.20 0.23 -6.03
C ARG A 130 -23.09 -0.10 -4.84
N LEU A 131 -22.67 0.26 -3.63
CA LEU A 131 -23.45 0.01 -2.43
C LEU A 131 -24.55 1.07 -2.27
N PRO A 132 -25.71 0.72 -1.67
CA PRO A 132 -26.73 1.68 -1.30
C PRO A 132 -26.19 2.77 -0.36
N TYR A 133 -26.76 4.00 -0.44
CA TYR A 133 -26.31 5.13 0.38
C TYR A 133 -26.52 4.94 1.89
N ASP A 134 -27.44 4.07 2.28
CA ASP A 134 -27.78 3.71 3.66
C ASP A 134 -26.93 2.54 4.20
N THR A 135 -25.90 2.12 3.45
CA THR A 135 -25.04 1.02 3.85
C THR A 135 -24.23 1.37 5.08
N ASP A 136 -24.25 0.50 6.07
CA ASP A 136 -23.47 0.65 7.30
C ASP A 136 -21.97 0.76 7.04
N PHE A 137 -21.30 1.63 7.80
CA PHE A 137 -19.85 1.81 7.71
C PHE A 137 -19.05 0.52 7.95
N LEU A 138 -19.61 -0.41 8.74
CA LEU A 138 -19.03 -1.73 8.96
C LEU A 138 -18.83 -2.50 7.64
N VAL A 139 -19.77 -2.42 6.70
CA VAL A 139 -19.68 -3.10 5.40
C VAL A 139 -18.51 -2.58 4.58
N TYR A 140 -18.29 -1.24 4.57
CA TYR A 140 -17.15 -0.63 3.90
C TYR A 140 -15.82 -1.10 4.48
N CYS A 141 -15.73 -1.18 5.82
CA CYS A 141 -14.54 -1.71 6.50
C CYS A 141 -14.31 -3.20 6.16
N CYS A 142 -15.37 -4.00 6.13
CA CYS A 142 -15.29 -5.43 5.77
C CYS A 142 -14.85 -5.65 4.33
N ILE A 143 -15.23 -4.76 3.40
CA ILE A 143 -14.77 -4.82 1.99
C ILE A 143 -13.32 -4.37 1.89
N ALA A 144 -12.92 -3.29 2.57
CA ALA A 144 -11.58 -2.74 2.49
C ALA A 144 -10.51 -3.65 3.13
N TRP A 145 -10.85 -4.30 4.24
CA TRP A 145 -9.92 -5.09 5.05
C TRP A 145 -9.14 -6.14 4.26
N PRO A 146 -9.76 -7.04 3.46
CA PRO A 146 -9.03 -8.07 2.73
C PRO A 146 -8.06 -7.50 1.69
N PHE A 147 -8.37 -6.37 1.06
CA PHE A 147 -7.46 -5.70 0.12
C PHE A 147 -6.25 -5.09 0.84
N LEU A 148 -6.45 -4.48 2.01
CA LEU A 148 -5.38 -3.94 2.83
C LEU A 148 -4.45 -5.04 3.34
N VAL A 149 -5.01 -6.16 3.84
CA VAL A 149 -4.21 -7.31 4.30
C VAL A 149 -3.48 -7.96 3.13
N ALA A 150 -4.16 -8.25 2.03
CA ALA A 150 -3.54 -8.86 0.86
C ALA A 150 -2.41 -7.98 0.29
N GLY A 151 -2.64 -6.67 0.18
CA GLY A 151 -1.65 -5.69 -0.27
C GLY A 151 -0.45 -5.63 0.66
N SER A 152 -0.66 -5.56 1.98
CA SER A 152 0.42 -5.48 2.97
C SER A 152 1.33 -6.72 2.94
N VAL A 153 0.73 -7.92 2.83
CA VAL A 153 1.49 -9.18 2.80
C VAL A 153 2.21 -9.37 1.46
N ARG A 154 1.55 -9.04 0.34
CA ARG A 154 2.10 -9.25 -0.99
C ARG A 154 3.26 -8.30 -1.31
N TYR A 155 3.13 -7.04 -0.93
CA TYR A 155 4.11 -5.99 -1.26
C TYR A 155 5.01 -5.59 -0.08
N ILE A 156 4.84 -6.22 1.09
CA ILE A 156 5.62 -5.96 2.32
C ILE A 156 5.52 -4.47 2.71
N ASP A 157 4.33 -3.90 2.54
CA ASP A 157 4.10 -2.49 2.79
C ASP A 157 3.63 -2.22 4.22
N ARG A 158 4.37 -1.34 4.93
CA ARG A 158 4.11 -1.01 6.34
C ARG A 158 2.88 -0.12 6.52
N LEU A 159 2.59 0.77 5.57
CA LEU A 159 1.43 1.66 5.65
C LEU A 159 0.14 0.87 5.46
N LEU A 160 0.10 -0.05 4.48
CA LEU A 160 -1.04 -0.94 4.31
C LEU A 160 -1.23 -1.87 5.51
N ALA A 161 -0.15 -2.35 6.13
CA ALA A 161 -0.24 -3.16 7.34
C ALA A 161 -0.84 -2.36 8.51
N ALA A 162 -0.39 -1.11 8.70
CA ALA A 162 -0.96 -0.21 9.70
C ALA A 162 -2.43 0.11 9.41
N ALA A 163 -2.79 0.38 8.14
CA ALA A 163 -4.17 0.62 7.73
C ALA A 163 -5.05 -0.62 7.95
N ALA A 164 -4.56 -1.83 7.63
CA ALA A 164 -5.26 -3.08 7.89
C ALA A 164 -5.50 -3.31 9.39
N PHE A 165 -4.51 -2.99 10.23
CA PHE A 165 -4.63 -3.07 11.69
C PHE A 165 -5.69 -2.09 12.22
N VAL A 166 -5.64 -0.82 11.80
CA VAL A 166 -6.65 0.19 12.19
C VAL A 166 -8.05 -0.24 11.71
N CYS A 167 -8.17 -0.74 10.49
CA CYS A 167 -9.44 -1.24 9.96
C CYS A 167 -9.97 -2.43 10.78
N SER A 168 -9.09 -3.34 11.23
CA SER A 168 -9.47 -4.44 12.13
C SER A 168 -10.02 -3.93 13.45
N LEU A 169 -9.38 -2.93 14.05
CA LEU A 169 -9.87 -2.32 15.30
C LEU A 169 -11.24 -1.65 15.10
N LEU A 170 -11.43 -0.94 13.98
CA LEU A 170 -12.70 -0.30 13.64
C LEU A 170 -13.82 -1.34 13.48
N ILE A 171 -13.57 -2.45 12.80
CA ILE A 171 -14.53 -3.55 12.66
C ILE A 171 -14.95 -4.07 14.03
N VAL A 172 -13.99 -4.36 14.91
CA VAL A 172 -14.26 -4.84 16.27
C VAL A 172 -15.09 -3.81 17.06
N LEU A 173 -14.71 -2.53 17.02
CA LEU A 173 -15.43 -1.46 17.72
C LEU A 173 -16.87 -1.30 17.22
N LEU A 174 -17.08 -1.38 15.90
CA LEU A 174 -18.43 -1.26 15.31
C LEU A 174 -19.30 -2.46 15.69
N ILE A 175 -18.78 -3.68 15.67
CA ILE A 175 -19.49 -4.87 16.10
C ILE A 175 -19.86 -4.78 17.59
N VAL A 176 -18.92 -4.33 18.45
CA VAL A 176 -19.14 -4.21 19.89
C VAL A 176 -20.20 -3.14 20.20
N LYS A 177 -20.22 -2.02 19.44
CA LYS A 177 -21.22 -0.97 19.60
C LYS A 177 -22.65 -1.49 19.40
N ASP A 178 -22.86 -2.42 18.48
CA ASP A 178 -24.18 -2.96 18.13
C ASP A 178 -24.62 -4.09 19.09
N ILE A 179 -23.74 -4.55 20.00
CA ILE A 179 -24.08 -5.55 21.01
C ILE A 179 -24.28 -4.85 22.37
N PRO A 180 -25.54 -4.47 22.74
CA PRO A 180 -25.82 -3.68 23.95
C PRO A 180 -25.36 -4.35 25.26
N ARG A 181 -25.14 -5.67 25.29
CA ARG A 181 -24.67 -6.41 26.46
C ARG A 181 -23.13 -6.31 26.64
N LEU A 182 -22.36 -6.13 25.61
CA LEU A 182 -20.89 -5.98 25.70
C LEU A 182 -20.48 -4.56 26.08
N ALA A 183 -21.25 -3.55 25.73
CA ALA A 183 -21.04 -2.18 26.17
C ALA A 183 -21.10 -2.05 27.72
N LEU A 184 -21.94 -2.87 28.39
CA LEU A 184 -22.02 -2.89 29.84
C LEU A 184 -20.75 -3.45 30.54
N TYR A 185 -20.02 -4.35 29.87
CA TYR A 185 -18.78 -4.94 30.40
C TYR A 185 -17.53 -4.09 30.11
N LEU A 186 -17.61 -3.18 29.14
CA LEU A 186 -16.50 -2.24 28.83
C LEU A 186 -16.62 -0.90 29.59
N LEU A 187 -17.74 -0.65 30.29
CA LEU A 187 -17.99 0.55 31.07
C LEU A 187 -17.43 0.62 32.52
N PRO A 188 -16.80 -0.42 33.13
CA PRO A 188 -16.30 -0.27 34.50
C PRO A 188 -15.07 0.63 34.64
N PHE A 189 -14.51 1.17 33.57
CA PHE A 189 -13.30 2.03 33.63
C PHE A 189 -13.54 3.54 33.39
N SER A 190 -14.77 3.97 33.13
CA SER A 190 -15.09 5.40 32.94
C SER A 190 -15.70 6.08 34.16
N GLY A 191 -15.71 5.42 35.30
CA GLY A 191 -16.37 5.87 36.54
C GLY A 191 -15.47 5.77 37.77
N MET A 192 -14.21 6.25 37.71
CA MET A 192 -13.41 6.68 38.86
C MET A 192 -12.65 7.95 38.53
#